data_ae7bb2f9c38992b09c5a61f13c9e883d
#
_entry.id   ae7bb2f9c38992b09c5a61f13c9e883d
#
_cell.length_a   1.000
_cell.length_b   1.000
_cell.length_c   1.000
_cell.angle_alpha   90.00
_cell.angle_beta   90.00
_cell.angle_gamma   90.00
#
_symmetry.space_group_name_H-M   'P 1'
#
loop_
_entity.id
_entity.type
_entity.pdbx_description
1 polymer ?
#
loop_
_entity_poly.entity_id
_entity_poly.type
_entity_poly.pdbx_seq_one_letter_code
_entity_poly.pdbx_strand_id
1 'polypeptide(L)'
;MAYAVVDFETTGILPAYHHRVVEIGVTHVEDDGTIRGRWETLLNPERDLGPQHIHGIRAADILDAPTFADIAGEFAALLQGRVFVAHNASFDMRFLQAEMERTGAWLNGGTPSLCTMTLGSNFGVGGACSLVSACGAFSIDRHLAHSAGYDAFAAAQLLRAYLGGSATWPGWPDYWRQASDAARHYRYPELAQRGVTWKPRPQGTSAPQSFLERSSTGASRETVTGAEAQYIALLDRCLL
;
A
#
# COMPACT_ATOMS: atom_id res chain seq x y z
N MET A 1 -4.97 -17.25 -10.96
CA MET A 1 -4.10 -16.65 -9.96
C MET A 1 -4.70 -15.35 -9.53
N ALA A 2 -4.54 -14.97 -8.28
CA ALA A 2 -5.19 -13.74 -7.86
C ALA A 2 -4.26 -12.96 -6.91
N TYR A 3 -4.24 -11.66 -7.06
CA TYR A 3 -3.42 -10.73 -6.29
C TYR A 3 -4.34 -9.75 -5.57
N ALA A 4 -4.01 -9.41 -4.34
CA ALA A 4 -4.56 -8.27 -3.61
C ALA A 4 -3.46 -7.20 -3.53
N VAL A 5 -3.58 -6.16 -4.34
CA VAL A 5 -2.66 -5.03 -4.32
C VAL A 5 -3.14 -4.06 -3.27
N VAL A 6 -2.31 -3.82 -2.27
CA VAL A 6 -2.63 -3.05 -1.07
C VAL A 6 -1.72 -1.84 -0.97
N ASP A 7 -2.25 -0.76 -0.44
CA ASP A 7 -1.50 0.41 -0.03
C ASP A 7 -2.10 0.98 1.25
N PHE A 8 -1.25 1.49 2.14
CA PHE A 8 -1.64 2.09 3.41
C PHE A 8 -1.16 3.53 3.54
N GLU A 9 -2.07 4.42 3.95
CA GLU A 9 -1.65 5.67 4.59
C GLU A 9 -1.57 5.45 6.10
N THR A 10 -0.60 6.07 6.75
CA THR A 10 -0.28 5.78 8.14
C THR A 10 0.03 7.04 8.95
N THR A 11 -0.11 6.97 10.27
CA THR A 11 0.27 8.06 11.19
C THR A 11 1.78 8.26 11.34
N GLY A 12 2.59 7.44 10.68
CA GLY A 12 4.06 7.50 10.71
C GLY A 12 4.70 6.23 10.17
N ILE A 13 6.00 6.04 10.33
CA ILE A 13 6.77 5.05 9.56
C ILE A 13 6.87 3.68 10.22
N LEU A 14 6.88 3.62 11.54
CA LEU A 14 7.19 2.41 12.29
C LEU A 14 6.07 2.05 13.26
N PRO A 15 5.41 0.89 13.09
CA PRO A 15 4.39 0.42 14.03
C PRO A 15 4.91 0.25 15.46
N ALA A 16 6.21 0.00 15.63
CA ALA A 16 6.87 -0.09 16.94
C ALA A 16 6.77 1.20 17.79
N TYR A 17 6.57 2.36 17.14
CA TYR A 17 6.28 3.63 17.81
C TYR A 17 4.79 3.91 17.91
N HIS A 18 3.97 2.86 17.92
CA HIS A 18 2.51 2.92 17.99
C HIS A 18 1.85 3.63 16.81
N HIS A 19 2.56 3.78 15.67
CA HIS A 19 1.92 4.29 14.48
C HIS A 19 0.87 3.31 13.96
N ARG A 20 -0.18 3.86 13.35
CA ARG A 20 -1.40 3.17 12.94
C ARG A 20 -1.70 3.44 11.48
N VAL A 21 -2.47 2.56 10.88
CA VAL A 21 -3.07 2.78 9.56
C VAL A 21 -4.22 3.77 9.66
N VAL A 22 -4.30 4.73 8.74
CA VAL A 22 -5.37 5.75 8.65
C VAL A 22 -6.20 5.64 7.38
N GLU A 23 -5.70 4.95 6.36
CA GLU A 23 -6.43 4.64 5.13
C GLU A 23 -5.93 3.30 4.56
N ILE A 24 -6.83 2.54 3.98
CA ILE A 24 -6.54 1.29 3.26
C ILE A 24 -7.07 1.41 1.84
N GLY A 25 -6.23 1.06 0.88
CA GLY A 25 -6.63 0.78 -0.50
C GLY A 25 -6.36 -0.67 -0.85
N VAL A 26 -7.31 -1.33 -1.52
CA VAL A 26 -7.16 -2.69 -2.05
C VAL A 26 -7.63 -2.72 -3.49
N THR A 27 -6.82 -3.30 -4.36
CA THR A 27 -7.20 -3.57 -5.75
C THR A 27 -6.95 -5.04 -6.07
N HIS A 28 -7.99 -5.76 -6.49
CA HIS A 28 -7.84 -7.15 -6.93
C HIS A 28 -7.42 -7.24 -8.39
N VAL A 29 -6.40 -8.05 -8.65
CA VAL A 29 -5.89 -8.35 -9.99
C VAL A 29 -5.91 -9.86 -10.18
N GLU A 30 -6.45 -10.32 -11.32
CA GLU A 30 -6.42 -11.73 -11.69
C GLU A 30 -5.08 -12.08 -12.36
N ASP A 31 -4.84 -13.38 -12.57
CA ASP A 31 -3.61 -13.89 -13.18
C ASP A 31 -3.37 -13.44 -14.63
N ASP A 32 -4.43 -13.08 -15.34
CA ASP A 32 -4.37 -12.49 -16.67
C ASP A 32 -4.14 -10.95 -16.65
N GLY A 33 -3.95 -10.37 -15.47
CA GLY A 33 -3.80 -8.92 -15.28
C GLY A 33 -5.14 -8.15 -15.25
N THR A 34 -6.29 -8.84 -15.34
CA THR A 34 -7.59 -8.16 -15.26
C THR A 34 -7.83 -7.61 -13.85
N ILE A 35 -8.14 -6.32 -13.75
CA ILE A 35 -8.55 -5.68 -12.50
C ILE A 35 -10.04 -5.94 -12.28
N ARG A 36 -10.40 -6.57 -11.15
CA ARG A 36 -11.79 -7.01 -10.87
C ARG A 36 -12.52 -6.16 -9.84
N GLY A 37 -11.81 -5.56 -8.89
CA GLY A 37 -12.46 -4.78 -7.84
C GLY A 37 -11.49 -3.85 -7.15
N ARG A 38 -12.05 -2.81 -6.55
CA ARG A 38 -11.34 -1.82 -5.75
C ARG A 38 -12.14 -1.51 -4.49
N TRP A 39 -11.44 -1.44 -3.37
CA TRP A 39 -12.00 -1.09 -2.06
C TRP A 39 -11.08 -0.07 -1.42
N GLU A 40 -11.67 0.89 -0.75
CA GLU A 40 -10.92 1.88 0.03
C GLU A 40 -11.72 2.29 1.26
N THR A 41 -11.02 2.53 2.36
CA THR A 41 -11.64 3.08 3.55
C THR A 41 -10.67 3.92 4.36
N LEU A 42 -11.16 5.04 4.88
CA LEU A 42 -10.52 5.73 5.98
C LEU A 42 -10.67 4.91 7.25
N LEU A 43 -9.71 5.05 8.16
CA LEU A 43 -9.73 4.44 9.47
C LEU A 43 -9.54 5.50 10.56
N ASN A 44 -10.22 5.31 11.68
CA ASN A 44 -9.91 6.03 12.90
C ASN A 44 -8.72 5.34 13.60
N PRO A 45 -7.53 5.93 13.64
CA PRO A 45 -6.37 5.31 14.27
C PRO A 45 -6.38 5.43 15.80
N GLU A 46 -7.40 6.06 16.39
CA GLU A 46 -7.53 6.34 17.83
C GLU A 46 -6.30 7.09 18.40
N ARG A 47 -5.68 7.93 17.57
CA ARG A 47 -4.52 8.74 17.92
C ARG A 47 -4.36 9.92 16.96
N ASP A 48 -3.33 10.74 17.19
CA ASP A 48 -2.92 11.79 16.25
C ASP A 48 -2.63 11.23 14.86
N LEU A 49 -3.06 11.96 13.82
CA LEU A 49 -2.97 11.54 12.42
C LEU A 49 -1.55 11.58 11.84
N GLY A 50 -0.61 12.24 12.53
CA GLY A 50 0.75 12.36 12.07
C GLY A 50 0.89 13.28 10.85
N PRO A 51 1.50 12.82 9.75
CA PRO A 51 1.91 13.68 8.64
C PRO A 51 0.74 14.03 7.70
N GLN A 52 -0.24 14.80 8.18
CA GLN A 52 -1.42 15.21 7.39
C GLN A 52 -1.04 15.96 6.10
N HIS A 53 0.13 16.61 6.08
CA HIS A 53 0.65 17.28 4.88
C HIS A 53 1.07 16.30 3.77
N ILE A 54 1.26 15.01 4.08
CA ILE A 54 1.56 13.95 3.11
C ILE A 54 0.26 13.32 2.60
N HIS A 55 -0.54 12.72 3.49
CA HIS A 55 -1.74 11.99 3.08
C HIS A 55 -3.00 12.87 2.96
N GLY A 56 -2.97 14.10 3.46
CA GLY A 56 -4.09 15.05 3.34
C GLY A 56 -5.34 14.73 4.15
N ILE A 57 -5.34 13.66 4.96
CA ILE A 57 -6.48 13.24 5.78
C ILE A 57 -6.56 14.16 7.00
N ARG A 58 -7.75 14.69 7.28
CA ARG A 58 -8.01 15.57 8.41
C ARG A 58 -8.76 14.83 9.52
N ALA A 59 -8.65 15.32 10.75
CA ALA A 59 -9.36 14.74 11.89
C ALA A 59 -10.89 14.65 11.64
N ALA A 60 -11.48 15.64 10.98
CA ALA A 60 -12.89 15.63 10.63
C ALA A 60 -13.27 14.52 9.65
N ASP A 61 -12.35 14.05 8.83
CA ASP A 61 -12.61 13.02 7.83
C ASP A 61 -12.72 11.62 8.45
N ILE A 62 -12.16 11.42 9.66
CA ILE A 62 -12.08 10.12 10.33
C ILE A 62 -12.95 9.97 11.58
N LEU A 63 -13.73 11.01 11.98
CA LEU A 63 -14.50 11.01 13.23
C LEU A 63 -15.47 9.81 13.34
N ASP A 64 -16.10 9.46 12.23
CA ASP A 64 -17.05 8.36 12.11
C ASP A 64 -16.50 7.21 11.24
N ALA A 65 -15.18 7.21 11.00
CA ALA A 65 -14.53 6.11 10.30
C ALA A 65 -14.38 4.90 11.26
N PRO A 66 -14.47 3.67 10.73
CA PRO A 66 -14.23 2.48 11.54
C PRO A 66 -12.77 2.43 12.02
N THR A 67 -12.52 1.71 13.11
CA THR A 67 -11.16 1.33 13.49
C THR A 67 -10.67 0.15 12.64
N PHE A 68 -9.36 -0.13 12.65
CA PHE A 68 -8.85 -1.34 11.97
C PHE A 68 -9.52 -2.61 12.55
N ALA A 69 -9.72 -2.68 13.85
CA ALA A 69 -10.36 -3.83 14.50
C ALA A 69 -11.80 -4.07 14.03
N ASP A 70 -12.50 -3.01 13.61
CA ASP A 70 -13.86 -3.13 13.10
C ASP A 70 -13.91 -3.75 11.70
N ILE A 71 -12.90 -3.54 10.86
CA ILE A 71 -12.86 -4.01 9.47
C ILE A 71 -11.90 -5.19 9.24
N ALA A 72 -11.22 -5.65 10.28
CA ALA A 72 -10.14 -6.64 10.15
C ALA A 72 -10.63 -7.96 9.53
N GLY A 73 -11.86 -8.39 9.84
CA GLY A 73 -12.45 -9.59 9.24
C GLY A 73 -12.74 -9.44 7.75
N GLU A 74 -13.33 -8.34 7.34
CA GLU A 74 -13.59 -7.99 5.95
C GLU A 74 -12.29 -7.82 5.17
N PHE A 75 -11.30 -7.17 5.78
CA PHE A 75 -10.01 -6.97 5.15
C PHE A 75 -9.26 -8.30 4.97
N ALA A 76 -9.24 -9.17 6.00
CA ALA A 76 -8.66 -10.51 5.88
C ALA A 76 -9.34 -11.33 4.77
N ALA A 77 -10.66 -11.21 4.61
CA ALA A 77 -11.40 -11.87 3.54
C ALA A 77 -10.99 -11.38 2.14
N LEU A 78 -10.67 -10.08 1.97
CA LEU A 78 -10.15 -9.55 0.71
C LEU A 78 -8.75 -10.10 0.37
N LEU A 79 -7.96 -10.46 1.38
CA LEU A 79 -6.61 -11.01 1.20
C LEU A 79 -6.62 -12.53 1.01
N GLN A 80 -7.67 -13.23 1.48
CA GLN A 80 -7.69 -14.69 1.52
C GLN A 80 -7.54 -15.31 0.13
N GLY A 81 -6.57 -16.23 -0.02
CA GLY A 81 -6.27 -16.94 -1.26
C GLY A 81 -5.60 -16.08 -2.34
N ARG A 82 -5.12 -14.88 -2.00
CA ARG A 82 -4.47 -13.94 -2.89
C ARG A 82 -3.03 -13.65 -2.44
N VAL A 83 -2.16 -13.42 -3.39
CA VAL A 83 -0.82 -12.89 -3.09
C VAL A 83 -0.95 -11.45 -2.64
N PHE A 84 -0.42 -11.11 -1.47
CA PHE A 84 -0.32 -9.72 -1.04
C PHE A 84 0.69 -8.98 -1.91
N VAL A 85 0.31 -7.87 -2.50
CA VAL A 85 1.21 -7.06 -3.33
C VAL A 85 1.17 -5.61 -2.85
N ALA A 86 2.33 -4.98 -2.75
CA ALA A 86 2.41 -3.54 -2.50
C ALA A 86 3.63 -2.93 -3.20
N HIS A 87 3.66 -1.60 -3.30
CA HIS A 87 4.86 -0.89 -3.73
C HIS A 87 5.67 -0.50 -2.49
N ASN A 88 6.80 -1.17 -2.23
CA ASN A 88 7.51 -1.27 -0.96
C ASN A 88 6.80 -2.16 0.07
N ALA A 89 6.48 -3.39 -0.35
CA ALA A 89 5.68 -4.34 0.43
C ALA A 89 6.17 -4.60 1.86
N SER A 90 7.45 -4.40 2.16
CA SER A 90 7.97 -4.53 3.52
C SER A 90 7.40 -3.49 4.49
N PHE A 91 7.04 -2.31 3.98
CA PHE A 91 6.39 -1.26 4.77
C PHE A 91 4.96 -1.68 5.13
N ASP A 92 4.15 -2.02 4.14
CA ASP A 92 2.75 -2.38 4.33
C ASP A 92 2.60 -3.66 5.16
N MET A 93 3.45 -4.65 4.94
CA MET A 93 3.45 -5.89 5.72
C MET A 93 3.71 -5.67 7.20
N ARG A 94 4.61 -4.74 7.57
CA ARG A 94 4.85 -4.41 8.99
C ARG A 94 3.62 -3.79 9.65
N PHE A 95 2.92 -2.92 8.94
CA PHE A 95 1.68 -2.34 9.44
C PHE A 95 0.55 -3.37 9.51
N LEU A 96 0.38 -4.18 8.47
CA LEU A 96 -0.59 -5.27 8.47
C LEU A 96 -0.38 -6.20 9.67
N GLN A 97 0.85 -6.64 9.90
CA GLN A 97 1.17 -7.49 11.04
C GLN A 97 0.82 -6.82 12.37
N ALA A 98 1.24 -5.58 12.58
CA ALA A 98 1.01 -4.86 13.81
C ALA A 98 -0.48 -4.56 14.06
N GLU A 99 -1.24 -4.24 13.03
CA GLU A 99 -2.68 -4.00 13.17
C GLU A 99 -3.44 -5.31 13.46
N MET A 100 -3.07 -6.42 12.81
CA MET A 100 -3.64 -7.72 13.12
C MET A 100 -3.33 -8.15 14.56
N GLU A 101 -2.09 -8.01 15.01
CA GLU A 101 -1.70 -8.32 16.40
C GLU A 101 -2.52 -7.53 17.43
N ARG A 102 -2.84 -6.28 17.16
CA ARG A 102 -3.71 -5.46 18.02
C ARG A 102 -5.14 -5.97 18.10
N THR A 103 -5.62 -6.69 17.10
CA THR A 103 -6.93 -7.38 17.15
C THR A 103 -6.89 -8.71 17.90
N GLY A 104 -5.72 -9.12 18.38
CA GLY A 104 -5.50 -10.44 18.97
C GLY A 104 -5.27 -11.56 17.94
N ALA A 105 -5.09 -11.21 16.68
CA ALA A 105 -4.82 -12.15 15.59
C ALA A 105 -3.36 -12.04 15.13
N TRP A 106 -2.74 -13.16 14.84
CA TRP A 106 -1.35 -13.19 14.36
C TRP A 106 -1.30 -13.72 12.94
N LEU A 107 -0.56 -13.04 12.08
CA LEU A 107 -0.21 -13.58 10.79
C LEU A 107 0.80 -14.70 10.99
N ASN A 108 0.54 -15.85 10.38
CA ASN A 108 1.54 -16.91 10.32
C ASN A 108 2.74 -16.44 9.49
N GLY A 109 3.94 -16.84 9.89
CA GLY A 109 5.14 -16.52 9.12
C GLY A 109 5.03 -16.99 7.65
N GLY A 110 5.69 -16.24 6.75
CA GLY A 110 5.69 -16.61 5.33
C GLY A 110 4.44 -16.16 4.56
N THR A 111 3.79 -15.08 4.97
CA THR A 111 2.71 -14.47 4.17
C THR A 111 3.19 -14.25 2.74
N PRO A 112 2.54 -14.87 1.73
CA PRO A 112 2.96 -14.74 0.34
C PRO A 112 2.80 -13.31 -0.12
N SER A 113 3.91 -12.66 -0.44
CA SER A 113 3.93 -11.25 -0.83
C SER A 113 4.87 -10.99 -1.99
N LEU A 114 4.53 -9.96 -2.78
CA LEU A 114 5.34 -9.43 -3.86
C LEU A 114 5.49 -7.93 -3.70
N CYS A 115 6.65 -7.42 -4.08
CA CYS A 115 6.95 -5.99 -4.04
C CYS A 115 7.15 -5.48 -5.47
N THR A 116 6.24 -4.62 -5.94
CA THR A 116 6.36 -4.04 -7.30
C THR A 116 7.59 -3.14 -7.43
N MET A 117 8.08 -2.56 -6.33
CA MET A 117 9.31 -1.77 -6.34
C MET A 117 10.53 -2.65 -6.63
N THR A 118 10.69 -3.77 -5.93
CA THR A 118 11.84 -4.67 -6.14
C THR A 118 11.75 -5.43 -7.47
N LEU A 119 10.54 -5.76 -7.93
CA LEU A 119 10.32 -6.38 -9.23
C LEU A 119 10.67 -5.44 -10.39
N GLY A 120 10.55 -4.14 -10.21
CA GLY A 120 10.73 -3.12 -11.25
C GLY A 120 12.06 -3.25 -11.99
N SER A 121 13.15 -3.58 -11.30
CA SER A 121 14.47 -3.77 -11.92
C SER A 121 14.49 -4.84 -13.01
N ASN A 122 13.61 -5.82 -12.94
CA ASN A 122 13.49 -6.89 -13.93
C ASN A 122 12.66 -6.48 -15.16
N PHE A 123 11.93 -5.36 -15.05
CA PHE A 123 11.04 -4.86 -16.10
C PHE A 123 11.47 -3.50 -16.65
N GLY A 124 12.76 -3.15 -16.53
CA GLY A 124 13.31 -1.93 -17.11
C GLY A 124 13.06 -0.66 -16.27
N VAL A 125 12.55 -0.81 -15.06
CA VAL A 125 12.50 0.27 -14.06
C VAL A 125 13.82 0.26 -13.31
N GLY A 126 14.61 1.33 -13.37
CA GLY A 126 15.93 1.37 -12.73
C GLY A 126 15.84 1.37 -11.21
N GLY A 127 16.49 0.38 -10.57
CA GLY A 127 16.67 0.34 -9.11
C GLY A 127 15.39 0.38 -8.26
N ALA A 128 15.54 0.56 -6.96
CA ALA A 128 14.42 0.87 -6.07
C ALA A 128 13.91 2.28 -6.40
N CYS A 129 12.72 2.39 -6.95
CA CYS A 129 12.15 3.67 -7.37
C CYS A 129 10.78 3.93 -6.74
N SER A 130 10.42 5.19 -6.62
CA SER A 130 9.10 5.58 -6.14
C SER A 130 7.99 5.06 -7.07
N LEU A 131 6.79 4.88 -6.54
CA LEU A 131 5.63 4.49 -7.35
C LEU A 131 5.39 5.46 -8.51
N VAL A 132 5.66 6.76 -8.30
CA VAL A 132 5.60 7.79 -9.36
C VAL A 132 6.53 7.45 -10.51
N SER A 133 7.81 7.20 -10.20
CA SER A 133 8.83 6.90 -11.22
C SER A 133 8.54 5.58 -11.93
N ALA A 134 8.13 4.55 -11.20
CA ALA A 134 7.76 3.27 -11.77
C ALA A 134 6.55 3.38 -12.71
N CYS A 135 5.49 4.08 -12.29
CA CYS A 135 4.32 4.33 -13.13
C CYS A 135 4.67 5.13 -14.38
N GLY A 136 5.52 6.16 -14.24
CA GLY A 136 6.00 6.96 -15.38
C GLY A 136 6.69 6.12 -16.46
N ALA A 137 7.50 5.13 -16.07
CA ALA A 137 8.17 4.22 -17.01
C ALA A 137 7.18 3.39 -17.87
N PHE A 138 5.97 3.17 -17.38
CA PHE A 138 4.90 2.42 -18.07
C PHE A 138 3.76 3.30 -18.56
N SER A 139 3.92 4.62 -18.53
CA SER A 139 2.86 5.58 -18.92
C SER A 139 1.55 5.37 -18.15
N ILE A 140 1.65 4.93 -16.89
CA ILE A 140 0.53 4.78 -15.99
C ILE A 140 0.24 6.12 -15.33
N ASP A 141 -0.98 6.62 -15.52
CA ASP A 141 -1.40 7.89 -14.94
C ASP A 141 -1.75 7.72 -13.44
N ARG A 142 -1.25 8.65 -12.63
CA ARG A 142 -1.54 8.78 -11.20
C ARG A 142 -2.31 10.05 -10.93
N HIS A 143 -3.62 9.96 -10.89
CA HIS A 143 -4.49 11.15 -10.71
C HIS A 143 -4.42 11.78 -9.32
N LEU A 144 -4.22 10.99 -8.25
CA LEU A 144 -4.18 11.46 -6.86
C LEU A 144 -3.11 10.71 -6.08
N ALA A 145 -1.95 11.34 -5.89
CA ALA A 145 -0.88 10.80 -5.05
C ALA A 145 -1.27 10.86 -3.56
N HIS A 146 -0.75 9.91 -2.78
CA HIS A 146 -0.97 9.82 -1.33
C HIS A 146 -2.44 9.63 -0.94
N SER A 147 -3.13 8.81 -1.70
CA SER A 147 -4.41 8.21 -1.34
C SER A 147 -4.29 6.70 -1.55
N ALA A 148 -4.47 5.94 -0.49
CA ALA A 148 -4.25 4.50 -0.50
C ALA A 148 -5.06 3.80 -1.61
N GLY A 149 -6.30 4.22 -1.88
CA GLY A 149 -7.11 3.66 -2.97
C GLY A 149 -6.54 3.90 -4.36
N TYR A 150 -6.00 5.10 -4.61
CA TYR A 150 -5.38 5.44 -5.90
C TYR A 150 -3.98 4.83 -6.04
N ASP A 151 -3.20 4.78 -4.97
CA ASP A 151 -1.85 4.22 -5.00
C ASP A 151 -1.88 2.70 -5.12
N ALA A 152 -2.81 2.01 -4.45
CA ALA A 152 -3.08 0.60 -4.69
C ALA A 152 -3.53 0.31 -6.14
N PHE A 153 -4.35 1.19 -6.73
CA PHE A 153 -4.76 1.04 -8.13
C PHE A 153 -3.60 1.27 -9.10
N ALA A 154 -2.75 2.28 -8.86
CA ALA A 154 -1.56 2.53 -9.67
C ALA A 154 -0.57 1.35 -9.60
N ALA A 155 -0.33 0.82 -8.39
CA ALA A 155 0.49 -0.37 -8.19
C ALA A 155 -0.11 -1.62 -8.86
N ALA A 156 -1.45 -1.73 -8.91
CA ALA A 156 -2.13 -2.81 -9.63
C ALA A 156 -1.94 -2.72 -11.15
N GLN A 157 -1.99 -1.51 -11.72
CA GLN A 157 -1.67 -1.31 -13.13
C GLN A 157 -0.20 -1.64 -13.43
N LEU A 158 0.70 -1.30 -12.52
CA LEU A 158 2.11 -1.64 -12.63
C LEU A 158 2.32 -3.17 -12.57
N LEU A 159 1.66 -3.87 -11.64
CA LEU A 159 1.68 -5.33 -11.60
C LEU A 159 1.16 -5.94 -12.89
N ARG A 160 0.05 -5.42 -13.42
CA ARG A 160 -0.49 -5.84 -14.74
C ARG A 160 0.53 -5.70 -15.86
N ALA A 161 1.27 -4.59 -15.88
CA ALA A 161 2.34 -4.38 -16.86
C ALA A 161 3.46 -5.42 -16.71
N TYR A 162 3.85 -5.76 -15.49
CA TYR A 162 4.84 -6.79 -15.21
C TYR A 162 4.36 -8.19 -15.62
N LEU A 163 3.12 -8.55 -15.33
CA LEU A 163 2.52 -9.81 -15.77
C LEU A 163 2.52 -9.94 -17.29
N GLY A 164 2.17 -8.86 -18.01
CA GLY A 164 2.22 -8.80 -19.47
C GLY A 164 3.63 -8.86 -20.04
N GLY A 165 4.63 -8.31 -19.32
CA GLY A 165 6.05 -8.31 -19.70
C GLY A 165 6.80 -9.58 -19.32
N SER A 166 6.17 -10.54 -18.64
CA SER A 166 6.81 -11.73 -18.10
C SER A 166 7.32 -12.74 -19.16
N ALA A 167 7.01 -12.51 -20.43
CA ALA A 167 7.53 -13.33 -21.53
C ALA A 167 9.06 -13.16 -21.77
N THR A 168 9.69 -12.15 -21.17
CA THR A 168 11.12 -11.85 -21.38
C THR A 168 12.07 -12.81 -20.68
N TRP A 169 11.63 -13.45 -19.59
CA TRP A 169 12.39 -14.47 -18.87
C TRP A 169 11.58 -15.76 -18.76
N PRO A 170 12.11 -16.90 -19.21
CA PRO A 170 11.38 -18.17 -19.20
C PRO A 170 10.91 -18.64 -17.82
N GLY A 171 11.54 -18.15 -16.75
CA GLY A 171 11.19 -18.52 -15.36
C GLY A 171 9.99 -17.75 -14.78
N TRP A 172 9.52 -16.67 -15.42
CA TRP A 172 8.40 -15.87 -14.88
C TRP A 172 7.11 -16.67 -14.67
N PRO A 173 6.66 -17.55 -15.58
CA PRO A 173 5.45 -18.34 -15.36
C PRO A 173 5.53 -19.23 -14.10
N ASP A 174 6.69 -19.80 -13.82
CA ASP A 174 6.92 -20.59 -12.61
C ASP A 174 6.95 -19.72 -11.35
N TYR A 175 7.59 -18.58 -11.41
CA TYR A 175 7.64 -17.62 -10.32
C TYR A 175 6.23 -17.15 -9.89
N TRP A 176 5.40 -16.71 -10.86
CA TRP A 176 4.02 -16.30 -10.59
C TRP A 176 3.18 -17.45 -10.06
N ARG A 177 3.36 -18.66 -10.60
CA ARG A 177 2.66 -19.86 -10.15
C ARG A 177 3.01 -20.19 -8.70
N GLN A 178 4.28 -20.21 -8.34
CA GLN A 178 4.73 -20.48 -6.97
C GLN A 178 4.15 -19.49 -5.97
N ALA A 179 4.17 -18.19 -6.29
CA ALA A 179 3.57 -17.17 -5.43
C ALA A 179 2.07 -17.43 -5.20
N SER A 180 1.35 -17.78 -6.26
CA SER A 180 -0.08 -18.08 -6.18
C SER A 180 -0.41 -19.36 -5.44
N ASP A 181 0.39 -20.39 -5.64
CA ASP A 181 0.19 -21.65 -4.93
C ASP A 181 0.44 -21.47 -3.43
N ALA A 182 1.45 -20.70 -3.06
CA ALA A 182 1.66 -20.32 -1.67
C ALA A 182 0.46 -19.56 -1.09
N ALA A 183 -0.10 -18.60 -1.84
CA ALA A 183 -1.26 -17.81 -1.40
C ALA A 183 -2.52 -18.66 -1.23
N ARG A 184 -2.76 -19.64 -2.09
CA ARG A 184 -3.92 -20.54 -1.96
C ARG A 184 -3.87 -21.39 -0.69
N HIS A 185 -2.67 -21.74 -0.22
CA HIS A 185 -2.48 -22.54 0.97
C HIS A 185 -2.34 -21.68 2.24
N TYR A 186 -2.01 -20.41 2.10
CA TYR A 186 -1.91 -19.51 3.23
C TYR A 186 -3.31 -19.20 3.79
N ARG A 187 -3.41 -19.13 5.12
CA ARG A 187 -4.65 -18.79 5.81
C ARG A 187 -4.43 -17.56 6.66
N TYR A 188 -5.12 -16.49 6.28
CA TYR A 188 -5.26 -15.34 7.15
C TYR A 188 -6.07 -15.73 8.38
N PRO A 189 -5.89 -15.04 9.52
CA PRO A 189 -6.69 -15.29 10.70
C PRO A 189 -8.18 -15.19 10.42
N GLU A 190 -8.95 -16.14 10.93
CA GLU A 190 -10.42 -16.07 10.87
C GLU A 190 -10.92 -15.05 11.90
N LEU A 191 -11.37 -13.92 11.41
CA LEU A 191 -11.95 -12.83 12.18
C LEU A 191 -13.41 -12.65 11.80
N ALA A 192 -14.22 -12.26 12.78
CA ALA A 192 -15.63 -11.99 12.51
C ALA A 192 -15.77 -10.78 11.58
N GLN A 193 -16.52 -10.96 10.51
CA GLN A 193 -16.95 -9.85 9.66
C GLN A 193 -18.11 -9.14 10.36
N ARG A 194 -17.93 -7.85 10.63
CA ARG A 194 -18.90 -7.05 11.41
C ARG A 194 -19.92 -6.34 10.53
N GLY A 195 -19.78 -6.43 9.20
CA GLY A 195 -20.65 -5.75 8.24
C GLY A 195 -20.52 -4.23 8.32
N VAL A 196 -19.35 -3.74 8.70
CA VAL A 196 -19.10 -2.31 8.85
C VAL A 196 -19.06 -1.65 7.48
N THR A 197 -19.71 -0.49 7.37
CA THR A 197 -19.66 0.31 6.15
C THR A 197 -18.28 0.92 5.98
N TRP A 198 -17.64 0.64 4.89
CA TRP A 198 -16.38 1.26 4.52
C TRP A 198 -16.61 2.72 4.16
N LYS A 199 -15.73 3.57 4.65
CA LYS A 199 -15.79 5.02 4.48
C LYS A 199 -14.72 5.49 3.49
N PRO A 200 -15.04 5.65 2.21
CA PRO A 200 -14.06 6.13 1.24
C PRO A 200 -13.65 7.58 1.56
N ARG A 201 -12.49 7.96 1.08
CA ARG A 201 -12.00 9.33 1.20
C ARG A 201 -12.97 10.31 0.52
N PRO A 202 -13.29 11.46 1.13
CA PRO A 202 -14.05 12.51 0.46
C PRO A 202 -13.37 12.96 -0.83
N GLN A 203 -14.13 13.10 -1.92
CA GLN A 203 -13.58 13.54 -3.20
C GLN A 203 -12.94 14.93 -3.07
N GLY A 204 -11.76 15.11 -3.68
CA GLY A 204 -11.02 16.38 -3.66
C GLY A 204 -10.08 16.58 -2.47
N THR A 205 -10.01 15.66 -1.53
CA THR A 205 -9.00 15.68 -0.45
C THR A 205 -7.75 14.91 -0.87
N SER A 206 -6.95 15.48 -1.76
CA SER A 206 -5.59 15.03 -2.06
C SER A 206 -4.57 15.80 -1.23
N ALA A 207 -3.38 15.22 -1.02
CA ALA A 207 -2.27 15.97 -0.45
C ALA A 207 -2.00 17.24 -1.28
N PRO A 208 -1.57 18.35 -0.65
CA PRO A 208 -1.26 19.57 -1.38
C PRO A 208 -0.19 19.31 -2.44
N GLN A 209 -0.47 19.64 -3.70
CA GLN A 209 0.46 19.48 -4.84
C GLN A 209 1.81 20.19 -4.62
N SER A 210 1.88 21.15 -3.72
CA SER A 210 3.09 21.90 -3.37
C SER A 210 4.25 21.07 -2.84
N PHE A 211 4.01 19.84 -2.41
CA PHE A 211 5.08 18.93 -1.93
C PHE A 211 5.83 18.24 -3.08
N LEU A 212 5.14 17.92 -4.18
CA LEU A 212 5.75 17.25 -5.34
C LEU A 212 6.63 18.22 -6.16
N GLU A 213 6.30 19.51 -6.20
CA GLU A 213 7.08 20.52 -6.92
C GLU A 213 8.39 20.90 -6.21
N ARG A 214 8.46 20.77 -4.88
CA ARG A 214 9.68 21.09 -4.10
C ARG A 214 10.78 20.05 -4.21
N SER A 215 10.48 18.82 -4.61
CA SER A 215 11.47 17.77 -4.80
C SER A 215 12.23 17.86 -6.12
N SER A 216 11.69 18.61 -7.11
CA SER A 216 12.27 18.74 -8.44
C SER A 216 13.05 20.03 -8.68
N THR A 217 12.90 21.04 -7.82
CA THR A 217 13.66 22.28 -7.89
C THR A 217 14.52 22.44 -6.66
N GLY A 218 15.83 22.39 -6.83
CA GLY A 218 16.84 22.55 -5.78
C GLY A 218 16.79 23.95 -5.12
N ALA A 219 15.76 24.22 -4.34
CA ALA A 219 15.57 25.47 -3.60
C ALA A 219 15.70 25.22 -2.09
N SER A 220 16.69 25.91 -1.52
CA SER A 220 16.95 26.28 -0.13
C SER A 220 16.23 25.51 1.00
N ARG A 221 17.07 24.86 1.80
CA ARG A 221 16.77 24.27 3.11
C ARG A 221 16.09 25.29 4.03
N GLU A 222 14.79 25.27 4.12
CA GLU A 222 14.11 25.69 5.34
C GLU A 222 14.21 24.55 6.36
N THR A 223 14.44 24.91 7.61
CA THR A 223 14.68 24.02 8.75
C THR A 223 13.48 23.11 8.95
N VAL A 224 13.59 21.90 8.42
CA VAL A 224 12.66 20.79 8.69
C VAL A 224 12.91 20.36 10.16
N THR A 225 11.86 20.19 10.95
CA THR A 225 12.00 19.71 12.32
C THR A 225 12.65 18.32 12.34
N GLY A 226 13.37 17.98 13.41
CA GLY A 226 14.17 16.73 13.45
C GLY A 226 13.39 15.44 13.14
N ALA A 227 12.08 15.40 13.42
CA ALA A 227 11.20 14.28 13.11
C ALA A 227 10.87 14.19 11.62
N GLU A 228 10.67 15.32 10.95
CA GLU A 228 10.42 15.39 9.51
C GLU A 228 11.66 15.05 8.68
N ALA A 229 12.85 15.50 9.15
CA ALA A 229 14.12 15.14 8.52
C ALA A 229 14.40 13.64 8.61
N GLN A 230 14.05 12.99 9.74
CA GLN A 230 14.13 11.55 9.89
C GLN A 230 13.11 10.82 8.99
N TYR A 231 11.92 11.38 8.82
CA TYR A 231 10.89 10.81 7.93
C TYR A 231 11.34 10.84 6.47
N ILE A 232 11.82 11.97 6.00
CA ILE A 232 12.33 12.13 4.63
C ILE A 232 13.56 11.25 4.40
N ALA A 233 14.51 11.21 5.34
CA ALA A 233 15.72 10.38 5.26
C ALA A 233 15.42 8.87 5.35
N LEU A 234 14.32 8.44 5.99
CA LEU A 234 13.88 7.05 6.02
C LEU A 234 13.12 6.68 4.75
N LEU A 235 12.32 7.58 4.20
CA LEU A 235 11.74 7.39 2.87
C LEU A 235 12.84 7.26 1.81
N ASP A 236 13.87 8.12 1.86
CA ASP A 236 15.04 8.05 0.96
C ASP A 236 15.86 6.77 1.17
N ARG A 237 15.95 6.25 2.41
CA ARG A 237 16.64 4.98 2.70
C ARG A 237 15.80 3.73 2.42
N CYS A 238 14.49 3.82 2.42
CA CYS A 238 13.60 2.76 1.92
C CYS A 238 13.54 2.77 0.39
N LEU A 239 14.10 3.81 -0.25
CA LEU A 239 14.24 3.97 -1.69
C LEU A 239 15.63 3.50 -2.19
N LEU A 240 16.52 3.09 -1.32
CA LEU A 240 17.80 2.42 -1.60
C LEU A 240 17.72 0.94 -1.22
#